data_7c698b255767c6db7beb7dff1da11c95
#
_entry.id   7c698b255767c6db7beb7dff1da11c95
#
_cell.length_a   1.000
_cell.length_b   1.000
_cell.length_c   1.000
_cell.angle_alpha   90.00
_cell.angle_beta   90.00
_cell.angle_gamma   90.00
#
_symmetry.space_group_name_H-M   'P 1'
#
loop_
_entity.id
_entity.type
_entity.pdbx_description
1 polymer ?
#
loop_
_entity_poly.entity_id
_entity_poly.type
_entity_poly.pdbx_seq_one_letter_code
_entity_poly.pdbx_strand_id
1 'polypeptide(L)'
;KDLDDVVICVPSGNFGNITAGLIAKKMGLPVKRFIAANNKNDIFLQYLQTGVYSPRASVATIANAMDVGDPSNFARVLDLYGHSHAAITAEIEGCSYVDEEISDWVKKCFSSNGYLLDPHGACGFGALKDLLKENEIGIFLETAHPAKFKDTIDRILDADIEIPEKLQAFMKGEKLSIPLSAEFS
;
A
#
# COMPACT_ATOMS: atom_id res chain seq x y z
N LYS A 1 17.64 -19.32 4.75
CA LYS A 1 17.69 -17.84 4.89
C LYS A 1 16.92 -17.51 6.13
N ASP A 2 17.50 -16.71 7.00
CA ASP A 2 16.88 -16.34 8.25
C ASP A 2 15.77 -15.31 7.97
N LEU A 3 14.66 -15.37 8.72
CA LEU A 3 13.56 -14.41 8.61
C LEU A 3 14.01 -12.99 9.02
N ASP A 4 15.14 -12.89 9.73
CA ASP A 4 15.75 -11.63 10.14
C ASP A 4 16.21 -10.74 8.97
N ASP A 5 16.31 -11.29 7.74
CA ASP A 5 16.60 -10.53 6.52
C ASP A 5 15.33 -10.12 5.75
N VAL A 6 14.14 -10.49 6.24
CA VAL A 6 12.89 -10.20 5.55
C VAL A 6 12.47 -8.75 5.78
N VAL A 7 12.14 -8.07 4.68
CA VAL A 7 11.55 -6.73 4.62
C VAL A 7 10.13 -6.85 4.08
N ILE A 8 9.15 -6.34 4.82
CA ILE A 8 7.76 -6.34 4.38
C ILE A 8 7.38 -4.94 3.89
N CYS A 9 7.04 -4.86 2.62
CA CYS A 9 6.54 -3.64 2.00
C CYS A 9 5.01 -3.65 1.94
N VAL A 10 4.40 -2.59 2.42
CA VAL A 10 2.95 -2.47 2.54
C VAL A 10 2.45 -1.24 1.78
N PRO A 11 1.63 -1.43 0.72
CA PRO A 11 0.86 -0.32 0.14
C PRO A 11 -0.03 0.30 1.23
N SER A 12 0.19 1.57 1.52
CA SER A 12 -0.29 2.18 2.77
C SER A 12 -1.10 3.45 2.51
N GLY A 13 -2.43 3.37 2.69
CA GLY A 13 -3.34 4.52 2.76
C GLY A 13 -3.71 4.83 4.21
N ASN A 14 -4.66 4.12 4.78
CA ASN A 14 -5.10 4.31 6.18
C ASN A 14 -4.26 3.55 7.21
N PHE A 15 -3.16 2.92 6.80
CA PHE A 15 -2.16 2.24 7.66
C PHE A 15 -2.67 1.03 8.45
N GLY A 16 -3.82 0.46 8.11
CA GLY A 16 -4.34 -0.74 8.78
C GLY A 16 -3.38 -1.93 8.68
N ASN A 17 -3.00 -2.30 7.47
CA ASN A 17 -2.16 -3.47 7.21
C ASN A 17 -0.75 -3.33 7.81
N ILE A 18 -0.10 -2.18 7.63
CA ILE A 18 1.23 -1.97 8.21
C ILE A 18 1.18 -1.96 9.74
N THR A 19 0.17 -1.36 10.35
CA THR A 19 -0.03 -1.38 11.80
C THR A 19 -0.18 -2.80 12.32
N ALA A 20 -0.94 -3.66 11.63
CA ALA A 20 -1.05 -5.08 11.98
C ALA A 20 0.30 -5.79 11.91
N GLY A 21 1.11 -5.53 10.88
CA GLY A 21 2.47 -6.04 10.76
C GLY A 21 3.39 -5.58 11.89
N LEU A 22 3.31 -4.31 12.27
CA LEU A 22 4.09 -3.74 13.38
C LEU A 22 3.70 -4.37 14.72
N ILE A 23 2.41 -4.60 14.96
CA ILE A 23 1.92 -5.34 16.14
C ILE A 23 2.49 -6.76 16.13
N ALA A 24 2.42 -7.46 15.01
CA ALA A 24 2.97 -8.80 14.87
C ALA A 24 4.50 -8.82 15.17
N LYS A 25 5.25 -7.81 14.72
CA LYS A 25 6.67 -7.66 15.05
C LYS A 25 6.88 -7.47 16.56
N LYS A 26 6.08 -6.63 17.23
CA LYS A 26 6.14 -6.48 18.68
C LYS A 26 5.76 -7.77 19.44
N MET A 27 4.98 -8.66 18.81
CA MET A 27 4.66 -9.99 19.32
C MET A 27 5.74 -11.05 19.02
N GLY A 28 6.81 -10.68 18.31
CA GLY A 28 7.96 -11.56 18.05
C GLY A 28 8.07 -12.06 16.61
N LEU A 29 7.31 -11.51 15.64
CA LEU A 29 7.52 -11.82 14.23
C LEU A 29 8.93 -11.35 13.81
N PRO A 30 9.82 -12.25 13.38
CA PRO A 30 11.22 -11.92 13.08
C PRO A 30 11.35 -11.31 11.68
N VAL A 31 10.94 -10.07 11.52
CA VAL A 31 11.15 -9.27 10.30
C VAL A 31 12.10 -8.13 10.57
N LYS A 32 12.96 -7.82 9.60
CA LYS A 32 13.99 -6.80 9.73
C LYS A 32 13.37 -5.42 9.89
N ARG A 33 12.55 -5.01 8.92
CA ARG A 33 11.93 -3.69 8.85
C ARG A 33 10.70 -3.71 7.94
N PHE A 34 9.98 -2.61 7.96
CA PHE A 34 8.86 -2.37 7.07
C PHE A 34 9.15 -1.24 6.08
N ILE A 35 8.49 -1.28 4.93
CA ILE A 35 8.42 -0.17 3.99
C ILE A 35 6.95 0.22 3.84
N ALA A 36 6.63 1.48 4.09
CA ALA A 36 5.33 2.08 3.78
C ALA A 36 5.39 2.67 2.37
N ALA A 37 4.72 2.03 1.41
CA ALA A 37 4.61 2.54 0.05
C ALA A 37 3.34 3.37 -0.08
N ASN A 38 3.49 4.66 -0.37
CA ASN A 38 2.39 5.60 -0.54
C ASN A 38 2.20 5.95 -2.03
N ASN A 39 1.01 6.42 -2.37
CA ASN A 39 0.79 7.21 -3.57
C ASN A 39 1.11 8.68 -3.28
N LYS A 40 0.62 9.61 -4.09
CA LYS A 40 0.82 11.06 -3.93
C LYS A 40 0.31 11.61 -2.57
N ASN A 41 -0.47 10.82 -1.82
CA ASN A 41 -0.88 11.14 -0.47
C ASN A 41 0.19 10.65 0.52
N ASP A 42 1.28 11.37 0.59
CA ASP A 42 2.57 11.00 1.21
C ASP A 42 2.77 11.56 2.63
N ILE A 43 1.69 11.81 3.37
CA ILE A 43 1.72 12.44 4.70
C ILE A 43 2.63 11.69 5.67
N PHE A 44 2.60 10.35 5.62
CA PHE A 44 3.45 9.54 6.46
C PHE A 44 4.93 9.62 6.06
N LEU A 45 5.24 9.64 4.76
CA LEU A 45 6.60 9.85 4.28
C LEU A 45 7.15 11.20 4.78
N GLN A 46 6.34 12.27 4.69
CA GLN A 46 6.72 13.57 5.23
C GLN A 46 6.96 13.52 6.74
N TYR A 47 6.13 12.79 7.48
CA TYR A 47 6.36 12.57 8.91
C TYR A 47 7.68 11.83 9.17
N LEU A 48 8.00 10.77 8.42
CA LEU A 48 9.27 10.06 8.57
C LEU A 48 10.48 10.98 8.34
N GLN A 49 10.36 11.92 7.40
CA GLN A 49 11.44 12.85 7.05
C GLN A 49 11.60 14.01 8.05
N THR A 50 10.49 14.48 8.61
CA THR A 50 10.46 15.75 9.36
C THR A 50 10.15 15.60 10.85
N GLY A 51 9.56 14.49 11.26
CA GLY A 51 8.99 14.31 12.60
C GLY A 51 7.69 15.06 12.84
N VAL A 52 7.18 15.79 11.84
CA VAL A 52 5.96 16.58 11.95
C VAL A 52 4.82 15.90 11.21
N TYR A 53 3.74 15.56 11.93
CA TYR A 53 2.53 15.03 11.32
C TYR A 53 1.61 16.17 10.89
N SER A 54 1.36 16.30 9.60
CA SER A 54 0.57 17.39 9.02
C SER A 54 -0.50 16.83 8.07
N PRO A 55 -1.67 16.42 8.60
CA PRO A 55 -2.79 15.96 7.78
C PRO A 55 -3.26 17.02 6.79
N ARG A 56 -3.72 16.56 5.63
CA ARG A 56 -4.26 17.42 4.57
C ARG A 56 -5.36 16.72 3.78
N ALA A 57 -6.09 17.47 2.97
CA ALA A 57 -7.05 16.89 2.05
C ALA A 57 -6.35 15.89 1.12
N SER A 58 -6.98 14.73 0.88
CA SER A 58 -6.47 13.73 -0.05
C SER A 58 -6.57 14.21 -1.50
N VAL A 59 -5.65 13.72 -2.32
CA VAL A 59 -5.61 13.93 -3.76
C VAL A 59 -5.99 12.62 -4.45
N ALA A 60 -6.87 12.67 -5.45
CA ALA A 60 -7.28 11.51 -6.21
C ALA A 60 -6.12 10.96 -7.04
N THR A 61 -5.94 9.62 -7.02
CA THR A 61 -4.91 8.90 -7.77
C THR A 61 -5.47 7.61 -8.38
N ILE A 62 -4.69 6.95 -9.25
CA ILE A 62 -5.05 5.63 -9.79
C ILE A 62 -4.99 4.52 -8.74
N ALA A 63 -4.24 4.69 -7.65
CA ALA A 63 -4.20 3.80 -6.50
C ALA A 63 -5.16 4.31 -5.40
N ASN A 64 -6.43 4.46 -5.75
CA ASN A 64 -7.43 5.26 -5.03
C ASN A 64 -7.78 4.76 -3.61
N ALA A 65 -7.57 3.50 -3.29
CA ALA A 65 -7.78 3.00 -1.92
C ALA A 65 -6.71 3.53 -0.94
N MET A 66 -5.64 4.13 -1.45
CA MET A 66 -4.61 4.82 -0.65
C MET A 66 -4.78 6.36 -0.65
N ASP A 67 -5.86 6.91 -1.21
CA ASP A 67 -6.15 8.35 -1.21
C ASP A 67 -6.62 8.82 0.17
N VAL A 68 -5.69 8.82 1.11
CA VAL A 68 -5.95 9.13 2.52
C VAL A 68 -5.01 10.25 2.97
N GLY A 69 -5.61 11.38 3.33
CA GLY A 69 -4.89 12.57 3.77
C GLY A 69 -4.73 12.69 5.29
N ASP A 70 -5.40 11.81 6.06
CA ASP A 70 -5.32 11.73 7.52
C ASP A 70 -5.53 10.27 7.95
N PRO A 71 -4.48 9.42 7.88
CA PRO A 71 -4.59 8.01 8.20
C PRO A 71 -4.92 7.78 9.68
N SER A 72 -6.12 7.26 9.96
CA SER A 72 -6.63 7.05 11.33
C SER A 72 -5.78 6.06 12.16
N ASN A 73 -5.06 5.15 11.52
CA ASN A 73 -4.17 4.22 12.22
C ASN A 73 -2.82 4.84 12.59
N PHE A 74 -2.53 6.07 12.17
CA PHE A 74 -1.28 6.74 12.58
C PHE A 74 -1.17 6.90 14.09
N ALA A 75 -2.28 7.20 14.77
CA ALA A 75 -2.32 7.27 16.23
C ALA A 75 -1.87 5.95 16.89
N ARG A 76 -2.22 4.79 16.30
CA ARG A 76 -1.79 3.46 16.77
C ARG A 76 -0.29 3.23 16.56
N VAL A 77 0.23 3.68 15.42
CA VAL A 77 1.69 3.63 15.16
C VAL A 77 2.44 4.47 16.19
N LEU A 78 1.98 5.68 16.46
CA LEU A 78 2.59 6.54 17.50
C LEU A 78 2.60 5.85 18.86
N ASP A 79 1.47 5.28 19.28
CA ASP A 79 1.34 4.61 20.58
C ASP A 79 2.26 3.39 20.69
N LEU A 80 2.34 2.55 19.65
CA LEU A 80 3.23 1.38 19.60
C LEU A 80 4.71 1.71 19.84
N TYR A 81 5.13 2.92 19.46
CA TYR A 81 6.50 3.39 19.58
C TYR A 81 6.70 4.46 20.67
N GLY A 82 5.73 4.64 21.57
CA GLY A 82 5.79 5.62 22.64
C GLY A 82 6.01 7.04 22.14
N HIS A 83 5.41 7.40 21.00
CA HIS A 83 5.55 8.68 20.30
C HIS A 83 7.00 9.04 19.90
N SER A 84 7.90 8.07 19.84
CA SER A 84 9.30 8.29 19.46
C SER A 84 9.47 8.25 17.95
N HIS A 85 9.67 9.40 17.31
CA HIS A 85 10.00 9.48 15.89
C HIS A 85 11.24 8.65 15.53
N ALA A 86 12.29 8.73 16.36
CA ALA A 86 13.51 7.96 16.15
C ALA A 86 13.28 6.44 16.16
N ALA A 87 12.40 5.95 17.04
CA ALA A 87 12.06 4.54 17.10
C ALA A 87 11.23 4.09 15.87
N ILE A 88 10.34 4.96 15.38
CA ILE A 88 9.55 4.69 14.16
C ILE A 88 10.49 4.61 12.95
N THR A 89 11.35 5.60 12.74
CA THR A 89 12.26 5.67 11.60
C THR A 89 13.36 4.61 11.61
N ALA A 90 13.66 4.02 12.77
CA ALA A 90 14.58 2.89 12.88
C ALA A 90 13.98 1.59 12.30
N GLU A 91 12.65 1.45 12.25
CA GLU A 91 11.96 0.23 11.82
C GLU A 91 11.12 0.39 10.54
N ILE A 92 10.80 1.63 10.15
CA ILE A 92 9.95 1.92 9.01
C ILE A 92 10.65 2.89 8.06
N GLU A 93 10.84 2.48 6.81
CA GLU A 93 11.14 3.38 5.70
C GLU A 93 9.86 3.69 4.91
N GLY A 94 9.88 4.77 4.12
CA GLY A 94 8.75 5.16 3.29
C GLY A 94 9.18 5.67 1.93
N CYS A 95 8.27 5.55 0.98
CA CYS A 95 8.38 6.16 -0.34
C CYS A 95 6.99 6.56 -0.84
N SER A 96 6.95 7.37 -1.89
CA SER A 96 5.70 7.73 -2.57
C SER A 96 5.89 7.77 -4.07
N TYR A 97 4.82 7.48 -4.81
CA TYR A 97 4.81 7.44 -6.27
C TYR A 97 3.65 8.25 -6.82
N VAL A 98 3.90 8.96 -7.91
CA VAL A 98 2.87 9.61 -8.72
C VAL A 98 2.26 8.61 -9.72
N ASP A 99 1.12 8.96 -10.31
CA ASP A 99 0.37 8.05 -11.20
C ASP A 99 1.17 7.54 -12.39
N GLU A 100 2.06 8.37 -12.92
CA GLU A 100 2.96 8.02 -14.02
C GLU A 100 3.95 6.93 -13.60
N GLU A 101 4.56 7.08 -12.44
CA GLU A 101 5.51 6.09 -11.89
C GLU A 101 4.80 4.78 -11.54
N ILE A 102 3.59 4.85 -10.96
CA ILE A 102 2.77 3.67 -10.66
C ILE A 102 2.46 2.92 -11.96
N SER A 103 2.08 3.64 -13.02
CA SER A 103 1.81 3.07 -14.34
C SER A 103 3.04 2.38 -14.94
N ASP A 104 4.22 2.99 -14.78
CA ASP A 104 5.49 2.42 -15.23
C ASP A 104 5.85 1.14 -14.46
N TRP A 105 5.58 1.08 -13.15
CA TRP A 105 5.81 -0.14 -12.37
C TRP A 105 4.86 -1.28 -12.78
N VAL A 106 3.59 -0.99 -13.10
CA VAL A 106 2.67 -2.00 -13.68
C VAL A 106 3.26 -2.57 -14.97
N LYS A 107 3.66 -1.70 -15.91
CA LYS A 107 4.25 -2.11 -17.21
C LYS A 107 5.52 -2.92 -17.02
N LYS A 108 6.44 -2.47 -16.16
CA LYS A 108 7.70 -3.14 -15.90
C LYS A 108 7.50 -4.53 -15.30
N CYS A 109 6.62 -4.67 -14.31
CA CYS A 109 6.35 -5.97 -13.71
C CYS A 109 5.72 -6.92 -14.73
N PHE A 110 4.73 -6.47 -15.48
CA PHE A 110 4.08 -7.30 -16.49
C PHE A 110 5.04 -7.74 -17.58
N SER A 111 5.84 -6.82 -18.14
CA SER A 111 6.79 -7.15 -19.21
C SER A 111 7.94 -8.05 -18.77
N SER A 112 8.42 -7.90 -17.52
CA SER A 112 9.60 -8.63 -17.03
C SER A 112 9.25 -9.98 -16.40
N ASN A 113 8.08 -10.09 -15.75
CA ASN A 113 7.71 -11.22 -14.91
C ASN A 113 6.43 -11.92 -15.37
N GLY A 114 5.69 -11.36 -16.32
CA GLY A 114 4.36 -11.84 -16.73
C GLY A 114 3.31 -11.70 -15.61
N TYR A 115 3.61 -10.93 -14.55
CA TYR A 115 2.72 -10.75 -13.42
C TYR A 115 2.01 -9.40 -13.49
N LEU A 116 0.68 -9.44 -13.42
CA LEU A 116 -0.17 -8.26 -13.51
C LEU A 116 -0.45 -7.71 -12.11
N LEU A 117 0.10 -6.54 -11.83
CA LEU A 117 -0.13 -5.80 -10.60
C LEU A 117 -1.42 -4.97 -10.67
N ASP A 118 -2.10 -4.79 -9.55
CA ASP A 118 -2.98 -3.63 -9.38
C ASP A 118 -2.18 -2.36 -9.03
N PRO A 119 -2.77 -1.15 -9.14
CA PRO A 119 -2.03 0.08 -8.89
C PRO A 119 -1.44 0.21 -7.49
N HIS A 120 -2.06 -0.42 -6.47
CA HIS A 120 -1.57 -0.40 -5.09
C HIS A 120 -0.36 -1.34 -4.94
N GLY A 121 -0.46 -2.57 -5.46
CA GLY A 121 0.65 -3.51 -5.52
C GLY A 121 1.83 -2.96 -6.31
N ALA A 122 1.58 -2.16 -7.35
CA ALA A 122 2.62 -1.48 -8.11
C ALA A 122 3.45 -0.52 -7.25
N CYS A 123 2.83 0.21 -6.30
CA CYS A 123 3.57 1.01 -5.32
C CYS A 123 4.48 0.12 -4.45
N GLY A 124 3.99 -1.03 -3.99
CA GLY A 124 4.77 -1.97 -3.19
C GLY A 124 5.92 -2.60 -3.97
N PHE A 125 5.67 -2.98 -5.22
CA PHE A 125 6.71 -3.53 -6.11
C PHE A 125 7.81 -2.50 -6.39
N GLY A 126 7.42 -1.26 -6.75
CA GLY A 126 8.36 -0.16 -6.97
C GLY A 126 9.20 0.11 -5.74
N ALA A 127 8.57 0.18 -4.57
CA ALA A 127 9.23 0.42 -3.29
C ALA A 127 10.31 -0.64 -2.98
N LEU A 128 10.05 -1.91 -3.25
CA LEU A 128 11.07 -2.95 -3.10
C LEU A 128 12.21 -2.78 -4.10
N LYS A 129 11.91 -2.36 -5.34
CA LYS A 129 12.98 -2.11 -6.34
C LYS A 129 13.90 -0.95 -5.95
N ASP A 130 13.35 0.07 -5.32
CA ASP A 130 14.09 1.28 -4.96
C ASP A 130 14.79 1.18 -3.59
N LEU A 131 14.20 0.47 -2.61
CA LEU A 131 14.66 0.51 -1.22
C LEU A 131 15.21 -0.82 -0.68
N LEU A 132 15.07 -1.94 -1.39
CA LEU A 132 15.59 -3.22 -0.93
C LEU A 132 17.12 -3.22 -1.02
N LYS A 133 17.76 -3.59 0.08
CA LYS A 133 19.22 -3.62 0.17
C LYS A 133 19.77 -5.00 -0.25
N GLU A 134 21.04 -5.04 -0.57
CA GLU A 134 21.76 -6.30 -0.82
C GLU A 134 21.60 -7.23 0.39
N ASN A 135 21.33 -8.51 0.13
CA ASN A 135 21.05 -9.55 1.12
C ASN A 135 19.68 -9.49 1.83
N GLU A 136 18.83 -8.50 1.56
CA GLU A 136 17.45 -8.49 2.06
C GLU A 136 16.52 -9.33 1.17
N ILE A 137 15.45 -9.85 1.77
CA ILE A 137 14.36 -10.55 1.10
C ILE A 137 13.12 -9.67 1.18
N GLY A 138 12.71 -9.11 0.05
CA GLY A 138 11.51 -8.27 -0.03
C GLY A 138 10.23 -9.08 -0.22
N ILE A 139 9.23 -8.78 0.59
CA ILE A 139 7.85 -9.25 0.40
C ILE A 139 6.97 -8.00 0.33
N PHE A 140 6.26 -7.78 -0.77
CA PHE A 140 5.22 -6.75 -0.83
C PHE A 140 3.83 -7.38 -0.78
N LEU A 141 2.87 -6.65 -0.22
CA LEU A 141 1.50 -7.12 -0.12
C LEU A 141 0.71 -6.70 -1.38
N GLU A 142 0.14 -7.68 -2.05
CA GLU A 142 -0.82 -7.48 -3.12
C GLU A 142 -2.22 -7.57 -2.51
N THR A 143 -2.88 -6.41 -2.33
CA THR A 143 -4.09 -6.31 -1.50
C THR A 143 -5.38 -6.30 -2.31
N ALA A 144 -5.30 -6.25 -3.63
CA ALA A 144 -6.44 -6.25 -4.53
C ALA A 144 -6.15 -7.03 -5.82
N HIS A 145 -7.19 -7.47 -6.50
CA HIS A 145 -7.04 -8.08 -7.81
C HIS A 145 -7.09 -7.01 -8.90
N PRO A 146 -6.20 -7.04 -9.92
CA PRO A 146 -6.14 -6.03 -11.00
C PRO A 146 -7.48 -5.80 -11.71
N ALA A 147 -8.30 -6.82 -11.86
CA ALA A 147 -9.63 -6.72 -12.46
C ALA A 147 -10.59 -5.75 -11.75
N LYS A 148 -10.34 -5.40 -10.49
CA LYS A 148 -11.09 -4.32 -9.78
C LYS A 148 -10.79 -2.95 -10.37
N PHE A 149 -9.65 -2.81 -11.03
CA PHE A 149 -9.15 -1.57 -11.62
C PHE A 149 -9.01 -1.71 -13.14
N LYS A 150 -9.85 -2.58 -13.75
CA LYS A 150 -9.75 -2.96 -15.15
C LYS A 150 -9.56 -1.76 -16.07
N ASP A 151 -10.43 -0.75 -15.99
CA ASP A 151 -10.37 0.43 -16.85
C ASP A 151 -9.03 1.19 -16.75
N THR A 152 -8.43 1.17 -15.58
CA THR A 152 -7.12 1.79 -15.34
C THR A 152 -6.00 0.92 -15.90
N ILE A 153 -6.05 -0.39 -15.65
CA ILE A 153 -5.03 -1.33 -16.12
C ILE A 153 -5.05 -1.44 -17.64
N ASP A 154 -6.24 -1.52 -18.25
CA ASP A 154 -6.40 -1.55 -19.70
C ASP A 154 -5.75 -0.34 -20.37
N ARG A 155 -5.98 0.86 -19.81
CA ARG A 155 -5.34 2.08 -20.28
C ARG A 155 -3.82 2.08 -20.11
N ILE A 156 -3.32 1.55 -18.98
CA ILE A 156 -1.89 1.49 -18.72
C ILE A 156 -1.19 0.54 -19.71
N LEU A 157 -1.78 -0.62 -19.98
CA LEU A 157 -1.18 -1.66 -20.80
C LEU A 157 -1.55 -1.56 -22.29
N ASP A 158 -2.49 -0.68 -22.65
CA ASP A 158 -3.12 -0.65 -23.97
C ASP A 158 -3.63 -2.04 -24.38
N ALA A 159 -4.35 -2.69 -23.47
CA ALA A 159 -4.82 -4.07 -23.60
C ALA A 159 -6.16 -4.26 -22.89
N ASP A 160 -6.88 -5.31 -23.24
CA ASP A 160 -8.11 -5.75 -22.58
C ASP A 160 -7.80 -6.92 -21.65
N ILE A 161 -7.61 -6.65 -20.34
CA ILE A 161 -7.29 -7.70 -19.39
C ILE A 161 -8.50 -8.60 -19.11
N GLU A 162 -8.26 -9.89 -19.00
CA GLU A 162 -9.31 -10.85 -18.70
C GLU A 162 -9.78 -10.71 -17.23
N ILE A 163 -11.11 -10.70 -17.06
CA ILE A 163 -11.72 -10.76 -15.72
C ILE A 163 -11.98 -12.23 -15.38
N PRO A 164 -11.48 -12.75 -14.25
CA PRO A 164 -11.76 -14.11 -13.81
C PRO A 164 -13.27 -14.41 -13.74
N GLU A 165 -13.70 -15.59 -14.18
CA GLU A 165 -15.11 -15.98 -14.24
C GLU A 165 -15.88 -15.74 -12.94
N LYS A 166 -15.27 -16.08 -11.80
CA LYS A 166 -15.88 -15.85 -10.47
C LYS A 166 -16.16 -14.37 -10.23
N LEU A 167 -15.26 -13.50 -10.65
CA LEU A 167 -15.43 -12.06 -10.50
C LEU A 167 -16.48 -11.51 -11.47
N GLN A 168 -16.52 -12.04 -12.70
CA GLN A 168 -17.57 -11.70 -13.67
C GLN A 168 -18.97 -12.03 -13.14
N ALA A 169 -19.13 -13.16 -12.47
CA ALA A 169 -20.40 -13.55 -11.87
C ALA A 169 -20.86 -12.54 -10.80
N PHE A 170 -19.94 -12.05 -9.96
CA PHE A 170 -20.26 -10.99 -8.99
C PHE A 170 -20.61 -9.65 -9.65
N MET A 171 -19.92 -9.27 -10.73
CA MET A 171 -20.19 -8.03 -11.45
C MET A 171 -21.56 -8.01 -12.16
N LYS A 172 -22.09 -9.19 -12.50
CA LYS A 172 -23.44 -9.36 -13.07
C LYS A 172 -24.56 -9.38 -12.02
N GLY A 173 -24.21 -9.47 -10.74
CA GLY A 173 -25.14 -9.48 -9.63
C GLY A 173 -25.83 -8.12 -9.42
N GLU A 174 -27.00 -8.14 -8.83
CA GLU A 174 -27.72 -6.93 -8.42
C GLU A 174 -27.04 -6.31 -7.19
N LYS A 175 -26.78 -5.00 -7.25
CA LYS A 175 -26.26 -4.27 -6.09
C LYS A 175 -27.36 -4.04 -5.06
N LEU A 176 -27.29 -4.78 -3.96
CA LEU A 176 -28.20 -4.57 -2.82
C LEU A 176 -27.54 -3.63 -1.81
N SER A 177 -28.26 -2.58 -1.39
CA SER A 177 -27.80 -1.65 -0.35
C SER A 177 -28.98 -1.20 0.50
N ILE A 178 -28.76 -1.11 1.79
CA ILE A 178 -29.71 -0.55 2.75
C ILE A 178 -29.13 0.80 3.20
N PRO A 179 -29.79 1.93 2.92
CA PRO A 179 -29.32 3.23 3.41
C PRO A 179 -29.50 3.28 4.94
N LEU A 180 -28.44 3.70 5.62
CA LEU A 180 -28.41 3.91 7.06
C LEU A 180 -28.15 5.37 7.36
N SER A 181 -28.79 5.91 8.42
CA SER A 181 -28.43 7.22 8.94
C SER A 181 -27.02 7.20 9.55
N ALA A 182 -26.28 8.30 9.40
CA ALA A 182 -25.02 8.49 10.11
C ALA A 182 -25.24 8.94 11.57
N GLU A 183 -26.47 9.24 11.95
CA GLU A 183 -26.82 9.58 13.34
C GLU A 183 -26.98 8.31 14.17
N PHE A 184 -26.20 8.22 15.23
CA PHE A 184 -26.28 7.16 16.22
C PHE A 184 -27.42 7.51 17.19
N SER A 185 -28.52 6.77 17.17
CA SER A 185 -29.67 6.91 18.11
C SER A 185 -29.56 5.90 19.24
#